data_c4e9552b77358e838b9fa72bbc583733
#
_entry.id   c4e9552b77358e838b9fa72bbc583733
#
_cell.length_a   1.000
_cell.length_b   1.000
_cell.length_c   1.000
_cell.angle_alpha   90.00
_cell.angle_beta   90.00
_cell.angle_gamma   90.00
#
_symmetry.space_group_name_H-M   'P 1'
#
loop_
_entity.id
_entity.type
_entity.pdbx_description
1 polymer ?
#
loop_
_entity_poly.entity_id
_entity_poly.type
_entity_poly.pdbx_seq_one_letter_code
_entity_poly.pdbx_strand_id
1 'polypeptide(L)'
;MAARQRLGIGIIGAGNISGQYLKAMKSFPVLDIRAIADMKPEVAAAKAAEFGVKSRSVDDLLADPAVDIVVNLTIPRAHVGVGLKAVAAGKHVYSEKPLGVTYAEGKKLVAAANKAGLRVGSAPDTFLGGSHQQARAVIDSGRLGQVVGGTAFFATAGHEYWHPDPAFYYDVGGGPVLDMGPYYVTDLVNLLGPVKSVRAMSVTPLKKRPIRSEPKRGQMMPVRIATHVAGILQFVSGAVVQVTLSFDVPKHAHLPYELYGTDASLLVPDPNMFGGELKLAKPRAAEWDNVPVKLPYADANYRSLGVADMAYGILKERPHRCSGELALHVLEVLESFATASSTGQPVRIKSRPDRPEPISTSLRGGRIS
;
A
#
# COMPACT_ATOMS: atom_id res chain seq x y z
N MET A 1 -3.57 35.38 13.05
CA MET A 1 -4.41 34.50 12.20
C MET A 1 -4.57 33.17 12.90
N ALA A 2 -5.78 32.58 12.99
CA ALA A 2 -5.96 31.24 13.54
C ALA A 2 -5.18 30.24 12.69
N ALA A 3 -4.44 29.32 13.33
CA ALA A 3 -3.68 28.31 12.64
C ALA A 3 -4.63 27.46 11.76
N ARG A 4 -4.24 27.20 10.51
CA ARG A 4 -5.01 26.36 9.60
C ARG A 4 -5.16 24.95 10.18
N GLN A 5 -6.39 24.47 10.29
CA GLN A 5 -6.68 23.17 10.94
C GLN A 5 -7.02 22.05 9.95
N ARG A 6 -7.24 22.39 8.66
CA ARG A 6 -7.68 21.46 7.60
C ARG A 6 -6.94 21.73 6.32
N LEU A 7 -6.68 20.67 5.56
CA LEU A 7 -6.08 20.77 4.22
C LEU A 7 -7.11 20.39 3.14
N GLY A 8 -7.09 21.12 2.03
CA GLY A 8 -7.93 20.87 0.88
C GLY A 8 -7.44 19.70 0.07
N ILE A 9 -8.34 18.78 -0.24
CA ILE A 9 -8.08 17.55 -0.95
C ILE A 9 -8.70 17.60 -2.34
N GLY A 10 -7.88 17.42 -3.38
CA GLY A 10 -8.33 17.16 -4.75
C GLY A 10 -8.09 15.72 -5.11
N ILE A 11 -9.09 15.03 -5.66
CA ILE A 11 -8.97 13.61 -6.04
C ILE A 11 -8.89 13.53 -7.56
N ILE A 12 -7.89 12.84 -8.10
CA ILE A 12 -7.75 12.53 -9.53
C ILE A 12 -7.87 11.02 -9.73
N GLY A 13 -8.89 10.61 -10.48
CA GLY A 13 -9.30 9.23 -10.67
C GLY A 13 -10.59 8.91 -9.91
N ALA A 14 -11.69 8.72 -10.65
CA ALA A 14 -13.03 8.45 -10.13
C ALA A 14 -13.44 6.97 -10.30
N GLY A 15 -12.45 6.07 -10.41
CA GLY A 15 -12.64 4.62 -10.55
C GLY A 15 -13.18 3.96 -9.27
N ASN A 16 -13.16 2.63 -9.26
CA ASN A 16 -13.75 1.79 -8.21
C ASN A 16 -13.31 2.16 -6.78
N ILE A 17 -12.01 2.38 -6.58
CA ILE A 17 -11.45 2.63 -5.25
C ILE A 17 -11.81 4.01 -4.69
N SER A 18 -12.16 4.99 -5.55
CA SER A 18 -12.43 6.36 -5.14
C SER A 18 -13.61 6.47 -4.16
N GLY A 19 -14.63 5.63 -4.31
CA GLY A 19 -15.75 5.58 -3.37
C GLY A 19 -15.33 5.21 -1.96
N GLN A 20 -14.40 4.25 -1.82
CA GLN A 20 -13.86 3.87 -0.52
C GLN A 20 -13.05 4.99 0.13
N TYR A 21 -12.21 5.71 -0.66
CA TYR A 21 -11.47 6.88 -0.19
C TYR A 21 -12.41 8.00 0.25
N LEU A 22 -13.38 8.37 -0.58
CA LEU A 22 -14.36 9.42 -0.28
C LEU A 22 -15.16 9.12 1.00
N LYS A 23 -15.55 7.84 1.18
CA LYS A 23 -16.26 7.40 2.40
C LYS A 23 -15.36 7.53 3.64
N ALA A 24 -14.13 7.04 3.58
CA ALA A 24 -13.21 7.07 4.71
C ALA A 24 -12.75 8.50 5.05
N MET A 25 -12.51 9.37 4.06
CA MET A 25 -12.10 10.77 4.28
C MET A 25 -13.07 11.54 5.17
N LYS A 26 -14.38 11.24 5.10
CA LYS A 26 -15.40 11.89 5.93
C LYS A 26 -15.20 11.69 7.43
N SER A 27 -14.48 10.65 7.83
CA SER A 27 -14.15 10.38 9.24
C SER A 27 -12.92 11.12 9.76
N PHE A 28 -12.18 11.82 8.87
CA PHE A 28 -10.96 12.55 9.22
C PHE A 28 -11.15 14.06 9.16
N PRO A 29 -11.36 14.76 10.30
CA PRO A 29 -11.67 16.20 10.34
C PRO A 29 -10.59 17.08 9.70
N VAL A 30 -9.36 16.61 9.61
CA VAL A 30 -8.22 17.33 8.99
C VAL A 30 -8.35 17.44 7.47
N LEU A 31 -9.19 16.60 6.83
CA LEU A 31 -9.35 16.54 5.38
C LEU A 31 -10.60 17.33 4.94
N ASP A 32 -10.44 18.21 3.96
CA ASP A 32 -11.50 18.99 3.34
C ASP A 32 -11.59 18.67 1.85
N ILE A 33 -12.52 17.80 1.45
CA ILE A 33 -12.65 17.33 0.08
C ILE A 33 -13.18 18.47 -0.79
N ARG A 34 -12.34 19.00 -1.70
CA ARG A 34 -12.66 20.14 -2.57
C ARG A 34 -13.30 19.73 -3.88
N ALA A 35 -12.72 18.75 -4.54
CA ALA A 35 -13.19 18.28 -5.83
C ALA A 35 -12.68 16.86 -6.15
N ILE A 36 -13.37 16.23 -7.12
CA ILE A 36 -12.91 15.02 -7.81
C ILE A 36 -12.85 15.28 -9.30
N ALA A 37 -11.84 14.74 -9.97
CA ALA A 37 -11.61 14.82 -11.41
C ALA A 37 -11.30 13.43 -11.99
N ASP A 38 -11.63 13.24 -13.25
CA ASP A 38 -11.25 12.07 -14.04
C ASP A 38 -11.01 12.50 -15.50
N MET A 39 -10.24 11.72 -16.25
CA MET A 39 -10.09 11.94 -17.70
C MET A 39 -11.42 11.77 -18.46
N LYS A 40 -12.38 11.08 -17.86
CA LYS A 40 -13.77 10.94 -18.33
C LYS A 40 -14.66 11.80 -17.44
N PRO A 41 -15.07 13.01 -17.90
CA PRO A 41 -15.82 13.95 -17.06
C PRO A 41 -17.11 13.37 -16.51
N GLU A 42 -17.79 12.51 -17.27
CA GLU A 42 -19.04 11.85 -16.86
C GLU A 42 -18.83 10.91 -15.67
N VAL A 43 -17.68 10.22 -15.57
CA VAL A 43 -17.35 9.36 -14.44
C VAL A 43 -17.09 10.20 -13.18
N ALA A 44 -16.36 11.32 -13.32
CA ALA A 44 -16.14 12.25 -12.22
C ALA A 44 -17.45 12.88 -11.75
N ALA A 45 -18.35 13.28 -12.68
CA ALA A 45 -19.64 13.88 -12.34
C ALA A 45 -20.55 12.89 -11.59
N ALA A 46 -20.62 11.63 -12.04
CA ALA A 46 -21.40 10.59 -11.36
C ALA A 46 -20.88 10.35 -9.92
N LYS A 47 -19.56 10.24 -9.75
CA LYS A 47 -18.95 10.05 -8.43
C LYS A 47 -19.11 11.28 -7.53
N ALA A 48 -19.02 12.47 -8.09
CA ALA A 48 -19.25 13.74 -7.39
C ALA A 48 -20.68 13.83 -6.84
N ALA A 49 -21.68 13.46 -7.64
CA ALA A 49 -23.09 13.43 -7.24
C ALA A 49 -23.34 12.40 -6.12
N GLU A 50 -22.76 11.20 -6.23
CA GLU A 50 -22.88 10.13 -5.23
C GLU A 50 -22.40 10.56 -3.84
N PHE A 51 -21.31 11.33 -3.77
CA PHE A 51 -20.65 11.71 -2.51
C PHE A 51 -20.89 13.14 -2.04
N GLY A 52 -21.59 13.96 -2.84
CA GLY A 52 -21.88 15.37 -2.53
C GLY A 52 -20.64 16.27 -2.61
N VAL A 53 -19.71 15.98 -3.54
CA VAL A 53 -18.50 16.77 -3.78
C VAL A 53 -18.56 17.45 -5.15
N LYS A 54 -17.64 18.38 -5.45
CA LYS A 54 -17.60 19.05 -6.76
C LYS A 54 -16.87 18.19 -7.79
N SER A 55 -17.41 18.10 -9.01
CA SER A 55 -16.67 17.61 -10.19
C SER A 55 -15.94 18.77 -10.85
N ARG A 56 -14.68 18.53 -11.28
CA ARG A 56 -13.87 19.50 -12.03
C ARG A 56 -13.07 18.78 -13.11
N SER A 57 -12.53 19.54 -14.07
CA SER A 57 -11.46 19.02 -14.93
C SER A 57 -10.18 18.80 -14.11
N VAL A 58 -9.26 17.98 -14.61
CA VAL A 58 -7.96 17.77 -13.94
C VAL A 58 -7.19 19.09 -13.84
N ASP A 59 -7.22 19.91 -14.88
CA ASP A 59 -6.49 21.18 -14.93
C ASP A 59 -7.09 22.21 -13.96
N ASP A 60 -8.41 22.33 -13.88
CA ASP A 60 -9.07 23.21 -12.92
C ASP A 60 -8.83 22.77 -11.48
N LEU A 61 -8.80 21.46 -11.21
CA LEU A 61 -8.48 20.93 -9.88
C LEU A 61 -7.03 21.26 -9.49
N LEU A 62 -6.09 21.12 -10.40
CA LEU A 62 -4.68 21.44 -10.16
C LEU A 62 -4.45 22.96 -10.00
N ALA A 63 -5.21 23.79 -10.70
CA ALA A 63 -5.14 25.24 -10.60
C ALA A 63 -5.83 25.81 -9.34
N ASP A 64 -6.68 25.03 -8.65
CA ASP A 64 -7.43 25.50 -7.49
C ASP A 64 -6.49 25.75 -6.29
N PRO A 65 -6.34 27.03 -5.81
CA PRO A 65 -5.49 27.33 -4.66
C PRO A 65 -6.02 26.73 -3.34
N ALA A 66 -7.26 26.29 -3.30
CA ALA A 66 -7.85 25.64 -2.13
C ALA A 66 -7.49 24.14 -2.03
N VAL A 67 -6.87 23.58 -3.05
CA VAL A 67 -6.34 22.20 -3.03
C VAL A 67 -4.89 22.24 -2.57
N ASP A 68 -4.56 21.50 -1.51
CA ASP A 68 -3.21 21.36 -0.96
C ASP A 68 -2.60 20.01 -1.32
N ILE A 69 -3.41 18.94 -1.22
CA ILE A 69 -2.99 17.56 -1.47
C ILE A 69 -3.82 17.01 -2.63
N VAL A 70 -3.14 16.50 -3.64
CA VAL A 70 -3.74 15.71 -4.71
C VAL A 70 -3.67 14.25 -4.32
N VAL A 71 -4.84 13.60 -4.18
CA VAL A 71 -4.96 12.15 -4.00
C VAL A 71 -5.16 11.51 -5.36
N ASN A 72 -4.13 10.80 -5.80
CA ASN A 72 -4.04 10.21 -7.13
C ASN A 72 -4.52 8.75 -7.09
N LEU A 73 -5.73 8.51 -7.57
CA LEU A 73 -6.40 7.20 -7.63
C LEU A 73 -6.53 6.68 -9.06
N THR A 74 -5.63 7.10 -9.94
CA THR A 74 -5.58 6.65 -11.33
C THR A 74 -5.03 5.22 -11.43
N ILE A 75 -4.79 4.73 -12.64
CA ILE A 75 -4.17 3.43 -12.86
C ILE A 75 -2.64 3.50 -12.64
N PRO A 76 -1.95 2.41 -12.29
CA PRO A 76 -0.51 2.40 -11.98
C PRO A 76 0.38 3.11 -12.99
N ARG A 77 0.13 2.93 -14.28
CA ARG A 77 0.90 3.59 -15.37
C ARG A 77 0.78 5.12 -15.39
N ALA A 78 -0.27 5.68 -14.80
CA ALA A 78 -0.51 7.11 -14.76
C ALA A 78 -0.01 7.77 -13.45
N HIS A 79 0.28 6.99 -12.41
CA HIS A 79 0.59 7.51 -11.08
C HIS A 79 1.70 8.56 -11.11
N VAL A 80 2.84 8.24 -11.71
CA VAL A 80 3.98 9.16 -11.73
C VAL A 80 3.72 10.37 -12.62
N GLY A 81 3.07 10.19 -13.77
CA GLY A 81 2.73 11.29 -14.68
C GLY A 81 1.78 12.31 -14.03
N VAL A 82 0.71 11.83 -13.38
CA VAL A 82 -0.24 12.66 -12.64
C VAL A 82 0.43 13.30 -11.42
N GLY A 83 1.24 12.53 -10.68
CA GLY A 83 1.99 13.04 -9.54
C GLY A 83 2.93 14.19 -9.90
N LEU A 84 3.66 14.09 -11.01
CA LEU A 84 4.55 15.15 -11.50
C LEU A 84 3.78 16.41 -11.91
N LYS A 85 2.59 16.28 -12.52
CA LYS A 85 1.71 17.42 -12.82
C LYS A 85 1.25 18.12 -11.55
N ALA A 86 0.86 17.34 -10.52
CA ALA A 86 0.46 17.90 -9.23
C ALA A 86 1.64 18.63 -8.53
N VAL A 87 2.84 18.05 -8.54
CA VAL A 87 4.05 18.71 -8.02
C VAL A 87 4.36 20.00 -8.78
N ALA A 88 4.25 20.01 -10.11
CA ALA A 88 4.45 21.20 -10.93
C ALA A 88 3.41 22.32 -10.64
N ALA A 89 2.19 21.93 -10.20
CA ALA A 89 1.14 22.84 -9.73
C ALA A 89 1.29 23.26 -8.25
N GLY A 90 2.42 22.91 -7.59
CA GLY A 90 2.69 23.26 -6.19
C GLY A 90 1.87 22.46 -5.17
N LYS A 91 1.38 21.26 -5.53
CA LYS A 91 0.55 20.44 -4.66
C LYS A 91 1.36 19.27 -4.09
N HIS A 92 1.12 18.94 -2.82
CA HIS A 92 1.53 17.65 -2.24
C HIS A 92 0.79 16.52 -2.95
N VAL A 93 1.39 15.31 -2.98
CA VAL A 93 0.82 14.16 -3.69
C VAL A 93 0.68 12.97 -2.75
N TYR A 94 -0.49 12.34 -2.75
CA TYR A 94 -0.68 11.02 -2.17
C TYR A 94 -1.21 10.08 -3.26
N SER A 95 -0.41 9.09 -3.66
CA SER A 95 -0.77 8.17 -4.73
C SER A 95 -1.28 6.83 -4.22
N GLU A 96 -2.22 6.23 -4.96
CA GLU A 96 -2.48 4.80 -4.84
C GLU A 96 -1.23 3.99 -5.12
N LYS A 97 -1.24 2.75 -4.62
CA LYS A 97 -0.16 1.77 -4.86
C LYS A 97 -0.26 1.16 -6.28
N PRO A 98 0.86 0.74 -6.84
CA PRO A 98 2.24 1.04 -6.46
C PRO A 98 2.59 2.51 -6.76
N LEU A 99 3.60 3.06 -6.09
CA LEU A 99 4.05 4.45 -6.29
C LEU A 99 4.35 4.77 -7.77
N GLY A 100 4.85 3.78 -8.51
CA GLY A 100 5.12 3.80 -9.95
C GLY A 100 5.23 2.39 -10.47
N VAL A 101 5.35 2.22 -11.77
CA VAL A 101 5.55 0.90 -12.40
C VAL A 101 7.00 0.42 -12.26
N THR A 102 7.95 1.35 -12.21
CA THR A 102 9.38 1.08 -12.00
C THR A 102 9.95 1.93 -10.87
N TYR A 103 11.03 1.44 -10.26
CA TYR A 103 11.80 2.18 -9.26
C TYR A 103 12.28 3.54 -9.79
N ALA A 104 12.76 3.58 -11.04
CA ALA A 104 13.24 4.80 -11.67
C ALA A 104 12.15 5.87 -11.81
N GLU A 105 10.93 5.48 -12.17
CA GLU A 105 9.77 6.38 -12.24
C GLU A 105 9.40 6.92 -10.85
N GLY A 106 9.26 6.04 -9.85
CA GLY A 106 8.97 6.45 -8.46
C GLY A 106 10.03 7.41 -7.92
N LYS A 107 11.32 7.12 -8.16
CA LYS A 107 12.44 7.99 -7.78
C LYS A 107 12.35 9.37 -8.41
N LYS A 108 11.93 9.46 -9.67
CA LYS A 108 11.73 10.74 -10.37
C LYS A 108 10.66 11.59 -9.69
N LEU A 109 9.54 11.00 -9.28
CA LEU A 109 8.47 11.71 -8.58
C LEU A 109 8.93 12.21 -7.22
N VAL A 110 9.53 11.35 -6.40
CA VAL A 110 10.00 11.72 -5.05
C VAL A 110 11.06 12.82 -5.14
N ALA A 111 12.03 12.70 -6.07
CA ALA A 111 13.06 13.72 -6.26
C ALA A 111 12.49 15.07 -6.71
N ALA A 112 11.49 15.09 -7.60
CA ALA A 112 10.84 16.31 -8.05
C ALA A 112 10.10 17.01 -6.90
N ALA A 113 9.38 16.26 -6.08
CA ALA A 113 8.66 16.79 -4.94
C ALA A 113 9.63 17.35 -3.88
N ASN A 114 10.67 16.60 -3.53
CA ASN A 114 11.69 17.05 -2.58
C ASN A 114 12.36 18.35 -3.04
N LYS A 115 12.68 18.48 -4.34
CA LYS A 115 13.22 19.72 -4.92
C LYS A 115 12.25 20.91 -4.78
N ALA A 116 10.96 20.66 -4.84
CA ALA A 116 9.91 21.67 -4.72
C ALA A 116 9.48 21.95 -3.25
N GLY A 117 10.08 21.29 -2.25
CA GLY A 117 9.65 21.37 -0.86
C GLY A 117 8.28 20.74 -0.59
N LEU A 118 7.84 19.85 -1.48
CA LEU A 118 6.55 19.18 -1.42
C LEU A 118 6.71 17.73 -0.91
N ARG A 119 5.63 17.17 -0.38
CA ARG A 119 5.62 15.79 0.11
C ARG A 119 4.99 14.85 -0.90
N VAL A 120 5.54 13.64 -0.98
CA VAL A 120 4.94 12.48 -1.62
C VAL A 120 4.54 11.49 -0.55
N GLY A 121 3.31 11.04 -0.56
CA GLY A 121 2.85 9.87 0.16
C GLY A 121 2.32 8.82 -0.81
N SER A 122 2.25 7.57 -0.37
CA SER A 122 1.66 6.49 -1.17
C SER A 122 0.95 5.46 -0.29
N ALA A 123 -0.17 4.94 -0.80
CA ALA A 123 -0.73 3.70 -0.29
C ALA A 123 0.28 2.54 -0.43
N PRO A 124 0.10 1.44 0.31
CA PRO A 124 -1.01 1.17 1.19
C PRO A 124 -0.86 1.85 2.54
N ASP A 125 -1.97 2.23 3.14
CA ASP A 125 -2.05 2.77 4.48
C ASP A 125 -2.64 1.78 5.50
N THR A 126 -2.89 0.56 5.08
CA THR A 126 -3.45 -0.54 5.90
C THR A 126 -2.55 -0.93 7.07
N PHE A 127 -1.22 -0.80 6.93
CA PHE A 127 -0.28 -1.04 8.02
C PHE A 127 -0.44 -0.06 9.20
N LEU A 128 -1.13 1.06 9.00
CA LEU A 128 -1.54 1.99 10.06
C LEU A 128 -2.78 1.49 10.82
N GLY A 129 -3.42 0.42 10.34
CA GLY A 129 -4.56 -0.20 11.01
C GLY A 129 -4.22 -0.75 12.39
N GLY A 130 -5.21 -0.74 13.28
CA GLY A 130 -5.00 -1.07 14.68
C GLY A 130 -4.37 -2.42 14.93
N SER A 131 -4.68 -3.45 14.12
CA SER A 131 -4.09 -4.78 14.30
C SER A 131 -2.60 -4.81 13.92
N HIS A 132 -2.20 -4.15 12.83
CA HIS A 132 -0.80 -4.08 12.40
C HIS A 132 0.04 -3.23 13.34
N GLN A 133 -0.53 -2.14 13.86
CA GLN A 133 0.13 -1.32 14.87
C GLN A 133 0.21 -2.04 16.22
N GLN A 134 -0.77 -2.88 16.57
CA GLN A 134 -0.70 -3.74 17.76
C GLN A 134 0.37 -4.85 17.57
N ALA A 135 0.49 -5.44 16.38
CA ALA A 135 1.57 -6.38 16.05
C ALA A 135 2.94 -5.69 16.20
N ARG A 136 3.06 -4.46 15.69
CA ARG A 136 4.23 -3.62 15.87
C ARG A 136 4.57 -3.41 17.35
N ALA A 137 3.60 -3.07 18.17
CA ALA A 137 3.79 -2.87 19.61
C ALA A 137 4.23 -4.16 20.33
N VAL A 138 3.73 -5.32 19.91
CA VAL A 138 4.15 -6.62 20.44
C VAL A 138 5.63 -6.89 20.13
N ILE A 139 6.08 -6.59 18.92
CA ILE A 139 7.48 -6.76 18.51
C ILE A 139 8.37 -5.76 19.27
N ASP A 140 8.00 -4.48 19.30
CA ASP A 140 8.79 -3.41 19.92
C ASP A 140 8.88 -3.56 21.46
N SER A 141 7.92 -4.24 22.09
CA SER A 141 7.97 -4.59 23.51
C SER A 141 8.91 -5.77 23.83
N GLY A 142 9.53 -6.38 22.83
CA GLY A 142 10.43 -7.54 23.00
C GLY A 142 9.74 -8.87 23.31
N ARG A 143 8.41 -8.96 23.24
CA ARG A 143 7.67 -10.19 23.54
C ARG A 143 7.99 -11.38 22.63
N LEU A 144 8.52 -11.13 21.44
CA LEU A 144 9.01 -12.17 20.52
C LEU A 144 10.48 -12.55 20.77
N GLY A 145 11.20 -11.80 21.61
CA GLY A 145 12.65 -11.85 21.62
C GLY A 145 13.22 -11.29 20.32
N GLN A 146 14.32 -11.80 19.83
CA GLN A 146 14.86 -11.47 18.52
C GLN A 146 14.02 -12.12 17.42
N VAL A 147 13.46 -11.34 16.50
CA VAL A 147 12.77 -11.90 15.33
C VAL A 147 13.78 -12.48 14.37
N VAL A 148 13.71 -13.81 14.16
CA VAL A 148 14.61 -14.55 13.29
C VAL A 148 14.09 -14.66 11.86
N GLY A 149 12.76 -14.65 11.66
CA GLY A 149 12.17 -14.75 10.33
C GLY A 149 10.66 -14.88 10.34
N GLY A 150 10.13 -15.41 9.23
CA GLY A 150 8.69 -15.58 9.08
C GLY A 150 8.28 -16.03 7.69
N THR A 151 6.98 -16.11 7.47
CA THR A 151 6.35 -16.37 6.19
C THR A 151 5.34 -15.28 5.86
N ALA A 152 5.24 -14.90 4.59
CA ALA A 152 4.25 -13.98 4.05
C ALA A 152 3.66 -14.61 2.80
N PHE A 153 2.36 -14.84 2.78
CA PHE A 153 1.73 -15.63 1.73
C PHE A 153 0.46 -14.99 1.20
N PHE A 154 0.46 -14.66 -0.10
CA PHE A 154 -0.71 -14.28 -0.85
C PHE A 154 -0.86 -15.15 -2.08
N ALA A 155 -2.00 -15.80 -2.25
CA ALA A 155 -2.30 -16.55 -3.44
C ALA A 155 -3.80 -16.60 -3.73
N THR A 156 -4.14 -16.51 -5.01
CA THR A 156 -5.52 -16.66 -5.52
C THR A 156 -5.51 -17.42 -6.83
N ALA A 157 -6.70 -17.82 -7.29
CA ALA A 157 -6.89 -18.41 -8.61
C ALA A 157 -6.74 -17.39 -9.77
N GLY A 158 -6.64 -16.09 -9.45
CA GLY A 158 -6.53 -14.99 -10.40
C GLY A 158 -7.74 -14.06 -10.44
N HIS A 159 -7.54 -12.86 -10.97
CA HIS A 159 -8.55 -11.80 -11.01
C HIS A 159 -9.54 -11.95 -12.16
N GLU A 160 -9.28 -12.81 -13.12
CA GLU A 160 -10.18 -13.13 -14.23
C GLU A 160 -11.51 -13.76 -13.81
N TYR A 161 -11.60 -14.22 -12.56
CA TYR A 161 -12.82 -14.83 -12.04
C TYR A 161 -13.87 -13.83 -11.56
N TRP A 162 -13.46 -12.60 -11.23
CA TRP A 162 -14.34 -11.62 -10.59
C TRP A 162 -14.26 -10.20 -11.17
N HIS A 163 -13.10 -9.79 -11.71
CA HIS A 163 -12.94 -8.42 -12.20
C HIS A 163 -13.53 -8.28 -13.61
N PRO A 164 -14.36 -7.25 -13.89
CA PRO A 164 -15.01 -7.07 -15.19
C PRO A 164 -14.05 -6.81 -16.35
N ASP A 165 -12.86 -6.27 -16.07
CA ASP A 165 -11.78 -6.05 -17.04
C ASP A 165 -10.42 -6.41 -16.44
N PRO A 166 -10.04 -7.69 -16.35
CA PRO A 166 -8.87 -8.12 -15.60
C PRO A 166 -7.54 -7.99 -16.35
N ALA A 167 -7.54 -7.62 -17.63
CA ALA A 167 -6.35 -7.69 -18.48
C ALA A 167 -5.15 -6.89 -17.96
N PHE A 168 -5.37 -5.74 -17.31
CA PHE A 168 -4.29 -4.92 -16.78
C PHE A 168 -3.54 -5.58 -15.61
N TYR A 169 -4.16 -6.50 -14.88
CA TYR A 169 -3.47 -7.27 -13.84
C TYR A 169 -2.44 -8.26 -14.40
N TYR A 170 -2.54 -8.60 -15.70
CA TYR A 170 -1.68 -9.56 -16.37
C TYR A 170 -0.72 -8.90 -17.38
N ASP A 171 -0.71 -7.58 -17.41
CA ASP A 171 0.18 -6.76 -18.24
C ASP A 171 1.29 -6.09 -17.40
N VAL A 172 2.26 -5.48 -18.08
CA VAL A 172 3.35 -4.72 -17.46
C VAL A 172 2.78 -3.66 -16.50
N GLY A 173 3.27 -3.67 -15.27
CA GLY A 173 2.73 -2.84 -14.18
C GLY A 173 1.64 -3.52 -13.34
N GLY A 174 1.25 -4.75 -13.70
CA GLY A 174 0.36 -5.62 -12.93
C GLY A 174 1.12 -6.78 -12.26
N GLY A 175 0.41 -7.90 -12.10
CA GLY A 175 0.91 -9.10 -11.46
C GLY A 175 0.77 -9.12 -9.94
N PRO A 176 0.89 -10.31 -9.33
CA PRO A 176 0.71 -10.44 -7.89
C PRO A 176 1.74 -9.64 -7.09
N VAL A 177 2.93 -9.40 -7.69
CA VAL A 177 4.01 -8.63 -7.04
C VAL A 177 3.65 -7.15 -6.93
N LEU A 178 3.20 -6.49 -8.00
CA LEU A 178 2.87 -5.06 -7.97
C LEU A 178 1.44 -4.78 -7.48
N ASP A 179 0.55 -5.76 -7.53
CA ASP A 179 -0.81 -5.62 -7.01
C ASP A 179 -0.86 -5.82 -5.49
N MET A 180 -0.36 -6.95 -4.98
CA MET A 180 -0.46 -7.31 -3.57
C MET A 180 0.85 -7.15 -2.79
N GLY A 181 1.98 -7.26 -3.46
CA GLY A 181 3.29 -7.06 -2.84
C GLY A 181 3.45 -5.75 -2.07
N PRO A 182 2.89 -4.61 -2.53
CA PRO A 182 2.94 -3.37 -1.74
C PRO A 182 2.40 -3.52 -0.32
N TYR A 183 1.28 -4.23 -0.13
CA TYR A 183 0.71 -4.44 1.20
C TYR A 183 1.64 -5.25 2.09
N TYR A 184 2.13 -6.38 1.58
CA TYR A 184 2.98 -7.31 2.29
C TYR A 184 4.33 -6.70 2.64
N VAL A 185 5.01 -6.10 1.68
CA VAL A 185 6.35 -5.53 1.90
C VAL A 185 6.29 -4.27 2.77
N THR A 186 5.28 -3.40 2.60
CA THR A 186 5.14 -2.19 3.44
C THR A 186 4.94 -2.57 4.91
N ASP A 187 4.06 -3.54 5.19
CA ASP A 187 3.82 -3.96 6.57
C ASP A 187 5.02 -4.70 7.15
N LEU A 188 5.70 -5.56 6.39
CA LEU A 188 6.96 -6.17 6.82
C LEU A 188 8.03 -5.11 7.15
N VAL A 189 8.14 -4.03 6.39
CA VAL A 189 9.06 -2.92 6.72
C VAL A 189 8.60 -2.19 7.97
N ASN A 190 7.31 -1.97 8.16
CA ASN A 190 6.74 -1.44 9.39
C ASN A 190 7.10 -2.33 10.59
N LEU A 191 7.06 -3.64 10.48
CA LEU A 191 7.31 -4.59 11.57
C LEU A 191 8.80 -4.84 11.82
N LEU A 192 9.62 -4.99 10.78
CA LEU A 192 11.00 -5.51 10.85
C LEU A 192 12.09 -4.52 10.42
N GLY A 193 11.69 -3.35 9.87
CA GLY A 193 12.61 -2.38 9.28
C GLY A 193 12.93 -2.66 7.82
N PRO A 194 13.90 -1.94 7.21
CA PRO A 194 14.16 -2.00 5.79
C PRO A 194 14.74 -3.36 5.33
N VAL A 195 14.38 -3.74 4.10
CA VAL A 195 14.91 -4.93 3.42
C VAL A 195 16.35 -4.68 2.97
N LYS A 196 17.23 -5.66 3.19
CA LYS A 196 18.64 -5.63 2.81
C LYS A 196 18.90 -6.25 1.45
N SER A 197 18.25 -7.40 1.17
CA SER A 197 18.43 -8.12 -0.09
C SER A 197 17.22 -9.00 -0.42
N VAL A 198 17.06 -9.31 -1.70
CA VAL A 198 16.00 -10.17 -2.26
C VAL A 198 16.62 -11.33 -3.01
N ARG A 199 16.07 -12.55 -2.83
CA ARG A 199 16.26 -13.73 -3.70
C ARG A 199 14.90 -14.19 -4.16
N ALA A 200 14.74 -14.58 -5.42
CA ALA A 200 13.45 -15.03 -5.93
C ALA A 200 13.55 -15.97 -7.11
N MET A 201 12.46 -16.71 -7.30
CA MET A 201 12.16 -17.48 -8.52
C MET A 201 10.73 -17.15 -8.94
N SER A 202 10.47 -17.13 -10.24
CA SER A 202 9.14 -16.81 -10.77
C SER A 202 8.80 -17.67 -11.97
N VAL A 203 7.51 -17.92 -12.16
CA VAL A 203 6.99 -18.65 -13.31
C VAL A 203 5.75 -17.97 -13.89
N THR A 204 5.49 -18.23 -15.17
CA THR A 204 4.29 -17.82 -15.90
C THR A 204 3.73 -19.07 -16.59
N PRO A 205 2.93 -19.89 -15.89
CA PRO A 205 2.48 -21.18 -16.41
C PRO A 205 1.58 -21.05 -17.64
N LEU A 206 0.79 -19.98 -17.72
CA LEU A 206 -0.14 -19.73 -18.81
C LEU A 206 0.24 -18.44 -19.56
N LYS A 207 0.50 -18.52 -20.87
CA LYS A 207 0.78 -17.36 -21.74
C LYS A 207 -0.48 -16.56 -22.11
N LYS A 208 -1.65 -17.18 -21.99
CA LYS A 208 -2.98 -16.57 -22.17
C LYS A 208 -3.94 -17.14 -21.17
N ARG A 209 -4.89 -16.33 -20.69
CA ARG A 209 -5.94 -16.72 -19.75
C ARG A 209 -7.32 -16.36 -20.29
N PRO A 210 -8.35 -17.20 -20.12
CA PRO A 210 -9.72 -16.83 -20.40
C PRO A 210 -10.26 -15.93 -19.31
N ILE A 211 -10.93 -14.84 -19.69
CA ILE A 211 -11.71 -14.01 -18.76
C ILE A 211 -12.97 -14.83 -18.39
N ARG A 212 -13.21 -14.98 -17.10
CA ARG A 212 -14.34 -15.77 -16.57
C ARG A 212 -15.48 -14.94 -15.98
N SER A 213 -15.23 -13.63 -15.80
CA SER A 213 -16.18 -12.62 -15.31
C SER A 213 -16.90 -11.91 -16.46
N GLU A 214 -18.13 -11.45 -16.19
CA GLU A 214 -18.86 -10.57 -17.11
C GLU A 214 -18.29 -9.14 -17.09
N PRO A 215 -18.41 -8.35 -18.15
CA PRO A 215 -19.08 -8.68 -19.43
C PRO A 215 -18.14 -9.34 -20.48
N LYS A 216 -16.88 -9.62 -20.15
CA LYS A 216 -15.87 -10.12 -21.10
C LYS A 216 -15.65 -11.63 -21.05
N ARG A 217 -16.57 -12.39 -20.45
CA ARG A 217 -16.46 -13.85 -20.30
C ARG A 217 -16.13 -14.55 -21.63
N GLY A 218 -15.15 -15.46 -21.60
CA GLY A 218 -14.68 -16.24 -22.73
C GLY A 218 -13.64 -15.56 -23.60
N GLN A 219 -13.42 -14.24 -23.49
CA GLN A 219 -12.33 -13.57 -24.19
C GLN A 219 -10.98 -14.00 -23.63
N MET A 220 -10.00 -14.20 -24.51
CA MET A 220 -8.63 -14.56 -24.14
C MET A 220 -7.79 -13.29 -23.95
N MET A 221 -7.12 -13.17 -22.81
CA MET A 221 -6.17 -12.09 -22.53
C MET A 221 -4.74 -12.63 -22.49
N PRO A 222 -3.74 -11.89 -23.01
CA PRO A 222 -2.33 -12.27 -22.92
C PRO A 222 -1.82 -12.08 -21.48
N VAL A 223 -0.84 -12.90 -21.08
CA VAL A 223 -0.11 -12.77 -19.80
C VAL A 223 1.32 -12.38 -20.13
N ARG A 224 1.74 -11.20 -19.68
CA ARG A 224 3.05 -10.60 -19.98
C ARG A 224 3.99 -10.47 -18.78
N ILE A 225 3.53 -10.92 -17.62
CA ILE A 225 4.26 -10.84 -16.35
C ILE A 225 4.31 -12.20 -15.66
N ALA A 226 5.18 -12.34 -14.66
CA ALA A 226 5.17 -13.51 -13.80
C ALA A 226 3.90 -13.52 -12.94
N THR A 227 3.22 -14.68 -12.89
CA THR A 227 1.97 -14.84 -12.15
C THR A 227 2.12 -15.66 -10.87
N HIS A 228 3.26 -16.31 -10.69
CA HIS A 228 3.65 -16.96 -9.44
C HIS A 228 5.10 -16.59 -9.13
N VAL A 229 5.33 -16.04 -7.94
CA VAL A 229 6.65 -15.61 -7.46
C VAL A 229 6.85 -16.10 -6.03
N ALA A 230 7.95 -16.82 -5.81
CA ALA A 230 8.43 -17.21 -4.49
C ALA A 230 9.81 -16.58 -4.25
N GLY A 231 10.01 -16.00 -3.06
CA GLY A 231 11.26 -15.34 -2.74
C GLY A 231 11.58 -15.30 -1.26
N ILE A 232 12.76 -14.79 -0.95
CA ILE A 232 13.27 -14.58 0.39
C ILE A 232 13.71 -13.13 0.52
N LEU A 233 13.20 -12.43 1.53
CA LEU A 233 13.62 -11.12 1.95
C LEU A 233 14.53 -11.24 3.16
N GLN A 234 15.74 -10.70 3.07
CA GLN A 234 16.62 -10.50 4.21
C GLN A 234 16.49 -9.04 4.67
N PHE A 235 16.20 -8.83 5.93
CA PHE A 235 16.07 -7.51 6.54
C PHE A 235 17.41 -7.03 7.11
N VAL A 236 17.54 -5.72 7.32
CA VAL A 236 18.72 -5.13 7.98
C VAL A 236 18.82 -5.59 9.43
N SER A 237 17.69 -5.84 10.08
CA SER A 237 17.60 -6.43 11.42
C SER A 237 18.19 -7.86 11.53
N GLY A 238 18.44 -8.51 10.39
CA GLY A 238 18.89 -9.91 10.32
C GLY A 238 17.77 -10.91 10.06
N ALA A 239 16.51 -10.54 10.25
CA ALA A 239 15.37 -11.42 10.00
C ALA A 239 15.30 -11.87 8.53
N VAL A 240 14.83 -13.10 8.30
CA VAL A 240 14.67 -13.70 6.97
C VAL A 240 13.22 -14.14 6.78
N VAL A 241 12.50 -13.54 5.83
CA VAL A 241 11.10 -13.82 5.56
C VAL A 241 10.94 -14.46 4.19
N GLN A 242 10.26 -15.62 4.14
CA GLN A 242 9.82 -16.24 2.90
C GLN A 242 8.54 -15.52 2.41
N VAL A 243 8.50 -15.16 1.13
CA VAL A 243 7.36 -14.47 0.51
C VAL A 243 6.87 -15.27 -0.69
N THR A 244 5.57 -15.53 -0.77
CA THR A 244 4.91 -16.08 -1.95
C THR A 244 3.79 -15.15 -2.39
N LEU A 245 3.79 -14.77 -3.67
CA LEU A 245 2.77 -13.94 -4.30
C LEU A 245 2.30 -14.62 -5.58
N SER A 246 1.01 -14.98 -5.68
CA SER A 246 0.52 -15.81 -6.78
C SER A 246 -0.92 -15.50 -7.22
N PHE A 247 -1.15 -15.56 -8.54
CA PHE A 247 -2.46 -15.62 -9.17
C PHE A 247 -2.77 -17.01 -9.78
N ASP A 248 -1.99 -18.04 -9.41
CA ASP A 248 -2.07 -19.38 -10.01
C ASP A 248 -2.47 -20.47 -9.01
N VAL A 249 -2.89 -20.12 -7.80
CA VAL A 249 -3.21 -21.07 -6.74
C VAL A 249 -4.72 -21.12 -6.51
N PRO A 250 -5.41 -22.20 -6.91
CA PRO A 250 -6.86 -22.30 -6.77
C PRO A 250 -7.34 -22.30 -5.30
N LYS A 251 -6.54 -22.89 -4.39
CA LYS A 251 -6.85 -22.96 -2.95
C LYS A 251 -5.59 -23.26 -2.15
N HIS A 252 -5.50 -22.71 -0.94
CA HIS A 252 -4.39 -23.00 -0.02
C HIS A 252 -4.88 -22.96 1.44
N ALA A 253 -4.02 -23.37 2.37
CA ALA A 253 -4.26 -23.35 3.82
C ALA A 253 -3.25 -22.45 4.57
N HIS A 254 -2.41 -21.69 3.85
CA HIS A 254 -1.44 -20.78 4.46
C HIS A 254 -2.12 -19.56 5.08
N LEU A 255 -1.56 -19.10 6.19
CA LEU A 255 -1.91 -17.83 6.81
C LEU A 255 -1.20 -16.68 6.09
N PRO A 256 -1.76 -15.44 6.13
CA PRO A 256 -1.15 -14.29 5.49
C PRO A 256 0.26 -13.99 6.00
N TYR A 257 0.45 -13.99 7.33
CA TYR A 257 1.72 -13.76 8.00
C TYR A 257 1.93 -14.64 9.22
N GLU A 258 3.14 -15.18 9.34
CA GLU A 258 3.69 -15.72 10.57
C GLU A 258 5.07 -15.14 10.80
N LEU A 259 5.33 -14.62 12.00
CA LEU A 259 6.64 -14.14 12.42
C LEU A 259 7.16 -14.99 13.56
N TYR A 260 8.44 -15.35 13.48
CA TYR A 260 9.12 -16.25 14.41
C TYR A 260 10.20 -15.48 15.14
N GLY A 261 10.11 -15.44 16.46
CA GLY A 261 11.13 -14.92 17.33
C GLY A 261 11.74 -16.01 18.21
N THR A 262 12.77 -15.66 18.96
CA THR A 262 13.45 -16.60 19.89
C THR A 262 12.55 -17.01 21.06
N ASP A 263 11.61 -16.14 21.46
CA ASP A 263 10.79 -16.31 22.67
C ASP A 263 9.31 -16.55 22.37
N ALA A 264 8.84 -16.22 21.18
CA ALA A 264 7.46 -16.47 20.76
C ALA A 264 7.31 -16.37 19.24
N SER A 265 6.20 -16.93 18.73
CA SER A 265 5.72 -16.74 17.36
C SER A 265 4.47 -15.84 17.37
N LEU A 266 4.25 -15.08 16.29
CA LEU A 266 3.14 -14.16 16.13
C LEU A 266 2.41 -14.39 14.81
N LEU A 267 1.11 -14.62 14.86
CA LEU A 267 0.23 -14.57 13.69
C LEU A 267 -0.26 -13.14 13.52
N VAL A 268 -0.07 -12.59 12.32
CA VAL A 268 -0.49 -11.23 11.95
C VAL A 268 -1.56 -11.35 10.86
N PRO A 269 -2.64 -10.55 10.89
CA PRO A 269 -3.70 -10.63 9.90
C PRO A 269 -3.25 -10.20 8.51
N ASP A 270 -4.15 -10.34 7.53
CA ASP A 270 -3.93 -9.92 6.14
C ASP A 270 -3.56 -8.43 6.07
N PRO A 271 -2.38 -8.07 5.52
CA PRO A 271 -1.94 -6.68 5.42
C PRO A 271 -2.77 -5.82 4.46
N ASN A 272 -3.67 -6.40 3.68
CA ASN A 272 -4.66 -5.67 2.89
C ASN A 272 -5.84 -5.17 3.74
N MET A 273 -5.92 -5.58 5.01
CA MET A 273 -6.95 -5.18 5.97
C MET A 273 -6.36 -4.24 7.03
N PHE A 274 -7.20 -3.44 7.68
CA PHE A 274 -6.80 -2.59 8.81
C PHE A 274 -6.86 -3.32 10.15
N GLY A 275 -7.69 -4.33 10.23
CA GLY A 275 -7.97 -5.14 11.40
C GLY A 275 -7.78 -6.63 11.14
N GLY A 276 -8.10 -7.40 12.15
CA GLY A 276 -8.02 -8.86 12.15
C GLY A 276 -7.42 -9.38 13.46
N GLU A 277 -7.46 -10.69 13.63
CA GLU A 277 -6.97 -11.36 14.84
C GLU A 277 -5.45 -11.39 14.88
N LEU A 278 -4.89 -11.12 16.05
CA LEU A 278 -3.50 -11.35 16.40
C LEU A 278 -3.41 -12.49 17.40
N LYS A 279 -2.49 -13.42 17.16
CA LYS A 279 -2.26 -14.54 18.08
C LYS A 279 -0.78 -14.72 18.32
N LEU A 280 -0.43 -15.05 19.56
CA LEU A 280 0.95 -15.28 19.99
C LEU A 280 1.06 -16.64 20.65
N ALA A 281 2.12 -17.38 20.32
CA ALA A 281 2.43 -18.65 20.99
C ALA A 281 3.85 -18.62 21.53
N LYS A 282 4.01 -19.04 22.81
CA LYS A 282 5.32 -19.27 23.43
C LYS A 282 5.86 -20.65 23.02
N PRO A 283 7.16 -20.91 23.18
CA PRO A 283 7.72 -22.22 22.89
C PRO A 283 6.97 -23.34 23.63
N ARG A 284 6.62 -24.39 22.88
CA ARG A 284 5.88 -25.57 23.38
C ARG A 284 4.45 -25.29 23.84
N ALA A 285 3.89 -24.11 23.60
CA ALA A 285 2.45 -23.87 23.84
C ALA A 285 1.62 -24.81 22.94
N ALA A 286 0.57 -25.44 23.53
CA ALA A 286 -0.36 -26.27 22.77
C ALA A 286 -1.29 -25.44 21.89
N GLU A 287 -1.61 -24.22 22.32
CA GLU A 287 -2.56 -23.32 21.67
C GLU A 287 -1.96 -21.93 21.44
N TRP A 288 -2.61 -21.17 20.56
CA TRP A 288 -2.31 -19.76 20.31
C TRP A 288 -3.13 -18.87 21.23
N ASP A 289 -2.49 -17.99 21.96
CA ASP A 289 -3.13 -16.97 22.78
C ASP A 289 -3.58 -15.77 21.92
N ASN A 290 -4.80 -15.31 22.11
CA ASN A 290 -5.27 -14.09 21.47
C ASN A 290 -4.53 -12.86 22.05
N VAL A 291 -4.07 -11.98 21.16
CA VAL A 291 -3.53 -10.67 21.53
C VAL A 291 -4.63 -9.62 21.32
N PRO A 292 -5.16 -9.00 22.38
CA PRO A 292 -6.20 -7.98 22.24
C PRO A 292 -5.71 -6.79 21.42
N VAL A 293 -6.48 -6.40 20.39
CA VAL A 293 -6.25 -5.18 19.62
C VAL A 293 -6.89 -4.02 20.33
N LYS A 294 -6.06 -3.11 20.86
CA LYS A 294 -6.51 -1.93 21.63
C LYS A 294 -6.36 -0.62 20.85
N LEU A 295 -5.65 -0.66 19.73
CA LEU A 295 -5.39 0.51 18.89
C LEU A 295 -6.57 0.78 17.95
N PRO A 296 -6.84 2.05 17.61
CA PRO A 296 -7.96 2.42 16.74
C PRO A 296 -7.73 1.94 15.29
N TYR A 297 -8.75 2.09 14.46
CA TYR A 297 -8.72 1.77 13.04
C TYR A 297 -8.59 0.27 12.73
N ALA A 298 -9.17 -0.60 13.56
CA ALA A 298 -9.16 -2.05 13.34
C ALA A 298 -10.52 -2.65 12.90
N ASP A 299 -11.58 -1.86 12.91
CA ASP A 299 -12.97 -2.33 12.80
C ASP A 299 -13.65 -2.00 11.46
N ALA A 300 -12.97 -1.28 10.57
CA ALA A 300 -13.49 -0.89 9.27
C ALA A 300 -12.38 -0.71 8.21
N ASN A 301 -12.79 -0.27 7.03
CA ASN A 301 -11.86 0.12 5.97
C ASN A 301 -11.57 1.63 6.04
N TYR A 302 -10.36 1.98 6.43
CA TYR A 302 -9.90 3.36 6.64
C TYR A 302 -8.96 3.87 5.53
N ARG A 303 -9.07 3.37 4.30
CA ARG A 303 -8.28 3.90 3.16
C ARG A 303 -8.50 5.40 3.01
N SER A 304 -7.54 6.17 3.37
CA SER A 304 -7.34 7.61 3.52
C SER A 304 -6.69 7.95 4.86
N LEU A 305 -6.44 6.95 5.73
CA LEU A 305 -5.73 7.13 7.00
C LEU A 305 -4.32 7.68 6.73
N GLY A 306 -3.65 7.20 5.66
CA GLY A 306 -2.37 7.72 5.21
C GLY A 306 -2.45 9.16 4.69
N VAL A 307 -3.55 9.55 4.03
CA VAL A 307 -3.80 10.94 3.63
C VAL A 307 -3.97 11.83 4.86
N ALA A 308 -4.71 11.36 5.86
CA ALA A 308 -4.91 12.09 7.12
C ALA A 308 -3.59 12.23 7.89
N ASP A 309 -2.78 11.18 7.96
CA ASP A 309 -1.45 11.23 8.59
C ASP A 309 -0.53 12.23 7.88
N MET A 310 -0.55 12.26 6.54
CA MET A 310 0.20 13.22 5.76
C MET A 310 -0.29 14.66 6.01
N ALA A 311 -1.60 14.88 6.08
CA ALA A 311 -2.17 16.18 6.37
C ALA A 311 -1.76 16.69 7.76
N TYR A 312 -1.85 15.84 8.80
CA TYR A 312 -1.32 16.19 10.12
C TYR A 312 0.19 16.39 10.11
N GLY A 313 0.93 15.58 9.34
CA GLY A 313 2.36 15.76 9.16
C GLY A 313 2.73 17.12 8.57
N ILE A 314 1.95 17.62 7.60
CA ILE A 314 2.14 18.96 7.00
C ILE A 314 1.83 20.05 8.04
N LEU A 315 0.66 19.96 8.70
CA LEU A 315 0.21 20.98 9.65
C LEU A 315 1.07 21.09 10.91
N LYS A 316 1.70 19.98 11.31
CA LYS A 316 2.53 19.86 12.52
C LYS A 316 4.03 19.82 12.23
N GLU A 317 4.41 20.02 10.98
CA GLU A 317 5.83 19.99 10.52
C GLU A 317 6.59 18.71 10.93
N ARG A 318 5.90 17.56 11.00
CA ARG A 318 6.49 16.26 11.30
C ARG A 318 6.52 15.35 10.06
N PRO A 319 7.37 14.31 10.02
CA PRO A 319 7.27 13.25 9.02
C PRO A 319 5.89 12.59 9.02
N HIS A 320 5.47 12.05 7.89
CA HIS A 320 4.28 11.22 7.75
C HIS A 320 4.68 9.78 7.43
N ARG A 321 3.87 8.82 7.87
CA ARG A 321 4.26 7.40 7.90
C ARG A 321 4.21 6.73 6.54
N CYS A 322 3.19 7.02 5.74
CA CYS A 322 3.08 6.52 4.35
C CYS A 322 3.94 7.38 3.40
N SER A 323 5.24 7.53 3.69
CA SER A 323 6.11 8.45 2.97
C SER A 323 6.50 7.95 1.57
N GLY A 324 6.93 8.89 0.73
CA GLY A 324 7.46 8.58 -0.60
C GLY A 324 8.73 7.74 -0.53
N GLU A 325 9.56 7.93 0.48
CA GLU A 325 10.78 7.16 0.72
C GLU A 325 10.48 5.70 1.07
N LEU A 326 9.47 5.47 1.93
CA LEU A 326 8.99 4.11 2.23
C LEU A 326 8.43 3.45 0.98
N ALA A 327 7.57 4.13 0.24
CA ALA A 327 6.97 3.60 -0.98
C ALA A 327 8.01 3.32 -2.07
N LEU A 328 9.04 4.17 -2.17
CA LEU A 328 10.15 3.96 -3.09
C LEU A 328 11.00 2.75 -2.71
N HIS A 329 11.26 2.53 -1.42
CA HIS A 329 11.92 1.32 -0.93
C HIS A 329 11.13 0.06 -1.25
N VAL A 330 9.83 0.09 -0.98
CA VAL A 330 8.93 -1.02 -1.33
C VAL A 330 8.97 -1.32 -2.82
N LEU A 331 8.93 -0.29 -3.67
CA LEU A 331 8.99 -0.46 -5.12
C LEU A 331 10.34 -1.05 -5.58
N GLU A 332 11.47 -0.64 -4.97
CA GLU A 332 12.80 -1.23 -5.24
C GLU A 332 12.82 -2.73 -4.87
N VAL A 333 12.25 -3.09 -3.72
CA VAL A 333 12.14 -4.49 -3.28
C VAL A 333 11.29 -5.30 -4.27
N LEU A 334 10.14 -4.78 -4.67
CA LEU A 334 9.22 -5.48 -5.58
C LEU A 334 9.82 -5.66 -6.98
N GLU A 335 10.49 -4.65 -7.54
CA GLU A 335 11.19 -4.76 -8.83
C GLU A 335 12.34 -5.77 -8.75
N SER A 336 12.99 -5.88 -7.60
CA SER A 336 14.10 -6.81 -7.37
C SER A 336 13.70 -8.28 -7.43
N PHE A 337 12.42 -8.65 -7.26
CA PHE A 337 11.97 -10.04 -7.44
C PHE A 337 12.18 -10.51 -8.90
N ALA A 338 11.83 -9.66 -9.87
CA ALA A 338 12.04 -9.98 -11.28
C ALA A 338 13.52 -10.09 -11.63
N THR A 339 14.35 -9.16 -11.15
CA THR A 339 15.79 -9.17 -11.36
C THR A 339 16.44 -10.40 -10.72
N ALA A 340 16.10 -10.72 -9.47
CA ALA A 340 16.62 -11.89 -8.78
C ALA A 340 16.24 -13.21 -9.50
N SER A 341 14.98 -13.30 -9.95
CA SER A 341 14.50 -14.47 -10.69
C SER A 341 15.20 -14.65 -12.04
N SER A 342 15.42 -13.57 -12.78
CA SER A 342 16.04 -13.64 -14.11
C SER A 342 17.54 -13.92 -14.08
N THR A 343 18.24 -13.41 -13.06
CA THR A 343 19.70 -13.57 -12.92
C THR A 343 20.10 -14.78 -12.10
N GLY A 344 19.19 -15.35 -11.29
CA GLY A 344 19.48 -16.37 -10.29
C GLY A 344 20.35 -15.86 -9.12
N GLN A 345 20.64 -14.55 -9.05
CA GLN A 345 21.50 -13.93 -8.06
C GLN A 345 20.70 -13.11 -7.04
N PRO A 346 21.20 -12.96 -5.80
CA PRO A 346 20.59 -12.05 -4.85
C PRO A 346 20.74 -10.61 -5.30
N VAL A 347 19.67 -9.83 -5.15
CA VAL A 347 19.68 -8.39 -5.42
C VAL A 347 19.81 -7.64 -4.10
N ARG A 348 20.85 -6.81 -3.98
CA ARG A 348 21.05 -5.92 -2.82
C ARG A 348 20.17 -4.68 -2.99
N ILE A 349 19.33 -4.39 -2.01
CA ILE A 349 18.51 -3.18 -1.96
C ILE A 349 19.36 -2.01 -1.50
N LYS A 350 19.26 -0.87 -2.19
CA LYS A 350 20.09 0.32 -1.95
C LYS A 350 19.42 1.32 -1.01
N SER A 351 18.11 1.50 -1.16
CA SER A 351 17.33 2.40 -0.31
C SER A 351 17.28 1.91 1.15
N ARG A 352 17.24 2.84 2.08
CA ARG A 352 17.24 2.57 3.53
C ARG A 352 16.38 3.63 4.22
N PRO A 353 15.04 3.56 4.05
CA PRO A 353 14.17 4.46 4.79
C PRO A 353 14.22 4.12 6.27
N ASP A 354 13.96 5.11 7.09
CA ASP A 354 13.66 4.86 8.48
C ASP A 354 12.36 4.05 8.60
N ARG A 355 12.30 3.21 9.61
CA ARG A 355 11.09 2.49 9.97
C ARG A 355 10.02 3.50 10.38
N PRO A 356 8.80 3.48 9.83
CA PRO A 356 7.79 4.47 10.17
C PRO A 356 7.56 4.54 11.69
N GLU A 357 7.35 5.73 12.21
CA GLU A 357 6.99 5.91 13.61
C GLU A 357 5.68 5.17 13.93
N PRO A 358 5.56 4.47 15.06
CA PRO A 358 4.33 3.79 15.43
C PRO A 358 3.20 4.79 15.68
N ILE A 359 1.97 4.35 15.56
CA ILE A 359 0.82 5.13 16.02
C ILE A 359 0.80 5.12 17.55
N SER A 360 0.62 6.28 18.16
CA SER A 360 0.53 6.39 19.63
C SER A 360 -0.65 5.58 20.18
N THR A 361 -0.41 4.87 21.26
CA THR A 361 -1.45 4.11 21.98
C THR A 361 -2.51 5.01 22.64
N SER A 362 -2.25 6.32 22.76
CA SER A 362 -3.20 7.31 23.30
C SER A 362 -4.14 7.91 22.26
N LEU A 363 -4.02 7.54 20.98
CA LEU A 363 -4.85 8.09 19.91
C LEU A 363 -6.31 7.66 20.03
N ARG A 364 -7.18 8.65 19.87
CA ARG A 364 -8.62 8.43 19.66
C ARG A 364 -8.93 8.43 18.15
N GLY A 365 -9.97 7.68 17.75
CA GLY A 365 -10.42 7.66 16.36
C GLY A 365 -10.60 9.05 15.77
N GLY A 366 -10.26 9.22 14.48
CA GLY A 366 -10.31 10.50 13.76
C GLY A 366 -9.13 11.46 14.00
N ARG A 367 -8.21 11.16 14.91
CA ARG A 367 -7.04 11.99 15.20
C ARG A 367 -5.78 11.15 15.17
N ILE A 368 -5.20 10.99 13.98
CA ILE A 368 -3.87 10.42 13.84
C ILE A 368 -2.85 11.55 13.97
N SER A 369 -2.10 11.60 15.04
CA SER A 369 -1.16 12.69 15.32
C SER A 369 0.24 12.18 15.63
#